data_ae30b7b118a92177e5d1e42b4d25c044
#
_entry.id   ae30b7b118a92177e5d1e42b4d25c044
#
_cell.length_a   1.000
_cell.length_b   1.000
_cell.length_c   1.000
_cell.angle_alpha   90.00
_cell.angle_beta   90.00
_cell.angle_gamma   90.00
#
_symmetry.space_group_name_H-M   'P 1'
#
loop_
_entity.id
_entity.type
_entity.pdbx_description
1 polymer ?
#
loop_
_entity_poly.entity_id
_entity_poly.type
_entity_poly.pdbx_seq_one_letter_code
_entity_poly.pdbx_strand_id
1 'polypeptide(L)'
;MIKKITKVTLCIILVVSAFSLLMAWRLDVFVKIDEKKPSTCEAIELYGSAEDIEIDYSNGTAYLSILDRKGLIQGKDVQGSIGRIDLNNMPWEIESVFSGEGLDNFRPHGLSIYGNTLAAINHPKERGKDPESIETFAISSKGIEHDKTLISPLLESPNDLVLVAEDKLYIGNDNMFNSNINSFEKIQQQLGRPYSTIVFYDGADMSIAAKNLASVSGLNVTEEGYIIASETNAKRMRVLKQLDDGKLEKLGAISLDGSPDNISISGDKIVVAQVASVSSLIQHFISLQKGDYKPSPSKIESLVFESDKSNYVRKREIMFLSLGEDISTASVGVQWDDKLLIGSITDDKIYVCQLGE
;
A
#
# COMPACT_ATOMS: atom_id res chain seq x y z
N MET A 1 13.43 6.58 53.70
CA MET A 1 12.27 6.71 52.81
C MET A 1 12.58 7.57 51.57
N ILE A 2 13.06 8.79 51.74
CA ILE A 2 13.41 9.76 50.66
C ILE A 2 14.36 9.16 49.61
N LYS A 3 15.50 8.56 49.98
CA LYS A 3 16.47 7.94 49.05
C LYS A 3 15.86 6.80 48.20
N LYS A 4 14.83 6.10 48.70
CA LYS A 4 14.15 5.02 47.99
C LYS A 4 13.14 5.59 46.94
N ILE A 5 12.46 6.68 47.32
CA ILE A 5 11.56 7.44 46.43
C ILE A 5 12.37 8.04 45.28
N THR A 6 13.50 8.68 45.55
CA THR A 6 14.39 9.27 44.52
C THR A 6 14.90 8.22 43.53
N LYS A 7 15.26 7.01 43.98
CA LYS A 7 15.68 5.91 43.09
C LYS A 7 14.54 5.43 42.21
N VAL A 8 13.33 5.26 42.76
CA VAL A 8 12.14 4.84 41.98
C VAL A 8 11.79 5.91 40.93
N THR A 9 11.78 7.19 41.32
CA THR A 9 11.52 8.29 40.37
C THR A 9 12.54 8.32 39.24
N LEU A 10 13.82 8.15 39.54
CA LEU A 10 14.89 8.11 38.54
C LEU A 10 14.72 6.92 37.59
N CYS A 11 14.40 5.73 38.11
CA CYS A 11 14.10 4.57 37.27
C CYS A 11 12.92 4.81 36.34
N ILE A 12 11.81 5.42 36.80
CA ILE A 12 10.67 5.77 36.00
C ILE A 12 11.07 6.74 34.88
N ILE A 13 11.79 7.79 35.18
CA ILE A 13 12.29 8.77 34.20
C ILE A 13 13.13 8.06 33.11
N LEU A 14 14.05 7.19 33.51
CA LEU A 14 14.89 6.44 32.58
C LEU A 14 14.06 5.52 31.65
N VAL A 15 13.07 4.82 32.21
CA VAL A 15 12.19 3.94 31.42
C VAL A 15 11.35 4.76 30.42
N VAL A 16 10.77 5.87 30.88
CA VAL A 16 9.97 6.75 30.00
C VAL A 16 10.87 7.36 28.91
N SER A 17 12.07 7.83 29.27
CA SER A 17 13.01 8.39 28.27
C SER A 17 13.45 7.34 27.25
N ALA A 18 13.78 6.13 27.68
CA ALA A 18 14.16 5.03 26.80
C ALA A 18 13.01 4.64 25.87
N PHE A 19 11.78 4.56 26.38
CA PHE A 19 10.59 4.30 25.57
C PHE A 19 10.33 5.42 24.55
N SER A 20 10.44 6.69 24.97
CA SER A 20 10.28 7.84 24.06
C SER A 20 11.33 7.85 22.94
N LEU A 21 12.59 7.53 23.25
CA LEU A 21 13.63 7.39 22.24
C LEU A 21 13.37 6.24 21.27
N LEU A 22 12.91 5.08 21.79
CA LEU A 22 12.51 3.95 20.96
C LEU A 22 11.38 4.33 20.01
N MET A 23 10.34 5.01 20.51
CA MET A 23 9.23 5.47 19.68
C MET A 23 9.68 6.51 18.65
N ALA A 24 10.53 7.47 19.04
CA ALA A 24 11.07 8.46 18.10
C ALA A 24 11.89 7.79 16.98
N TRP A 25 12.66 6.77 17.30
CA TRP A 25 13.39 5.99 16.31
C TRP A 25 12.44 5.18 15.39
N ARG A 26 11.43 4.53 15.98
CA ARG A 26 10.42 3.76 15.22
C ARG A 26 9.57 4.63 14.29
N LEU A 27 9.34 5.88 14.68
CA LEU A 27 8.58 6.87 13.91
C LEU A 27 9.46 7.68 12.93
N ASP A 28 10.71 7.31 12.75
CA ASP A 28 11.65 7.98 11.84
C ASP A 28 11.84 9.48 12.12
N VAL A 29 11.73 9.91 13.38
CA VAL A 29 11.87 11.33 13.78
C VAL A 29 13.26 11.88 13.43
N PHE A 30 14.29 11.03 13.44
CA PHE A 30 15.68 11.42 13.21
C PHE A 30 16.17 11.11 11.78
N VAL A 31 15.31 10.61 10.90
CA VAL A 31 15.70 10.29 9.54
C VAL A 31 16.02 11.58 8.77
N LYS A 32 17.12 11.56 8.03
CA LYS A 32 17.48 12.61 7.08
C LYS A 32 17.13 12.13 5.68
N ILE A 33 16.50 12.99 4.93
CA ILE A 33 16.09 12.73 3.55
C ILE A 33 17.06 13.49 2.64
N ASP A 34 17.92 12.75 1.94
CA ASP A 34 18.77 13.28 0.89
C ASP A 34 18.06 12.99 -0.45
N GLU A 35 17.49 14.03 -1.06
CA GLU A 35 16.66 13.87 -2.26
C GLU A 35 17.41 13.20 -3.41
N LYS A 36 16.74 12.29 -4.08
CA LYS A 36 17.19 11.64 -5.32
C LYS A 36 15.99 11.52 -6.25
N LYS A 37 15.99 12.33 -7.30
CA LYS A 37 14.90 12.38 -8.28
C LYS A 37 15.45 12.27 -9.69
N PRO A 38 14.73 11.65 -10.64
CA PRO A 38 14.99 11.81 -12.06
C PRO A 38 14.96 13.29 -12.45
N SER A 39 15.74 13.67 -13.48
CA SER A 39 15.86 15.06 -13.90
C SER A 39 14.59 15.63 -14.55
N THR A 40 13.75 14.77 -15.08
CA THR A 40 12.51 15.13 -15.78
C THR A 40 11.35 14.37 -15.17
N CYS A 41 10.43 15.11 -14.56
CA CYS A 41 9.17 14.59 -14.05
C CYS A 41 8.05 15.59 -14.34
N GLU A 42 6.82 15.09 -14.53
CA GLU A 42 5.63 15.90 -14.75
C GLU A 42 4.45 15.35 -13.95
N ALA A 43 3.52 16.21 -13.59
CA ALA A 43 2.28 15.83 -12.93
C ALA A 43 1.16 15.63 -13.95
N ILE A 44 0.36 14.60 -13.78
CA ILE A 44 -0.92 14.41 -14.44
C ILE A 44 -2.00 14.56 -13.37
N GLU A 45 -2.80 15.63 -13.48
CA GLU A 45 -3.80 15.98 -12.48
C GLU A 45 -4.96 14.98 -12.45
N LEU A 46 -5.48 14.71 -11.27
CA LEU A 46 -6.61 13.84 -11.00
C LEU A 46 -7.73 14.62 -10.26
N TYR A 47 -8.92 14.07 -10.28
CA TYR A 47 -10.03 14.52 -9.44
C TYR A 47 -10.06 13.91 -8.03
N GLY A 48 -9.01 13.21 -7.64
CA GLY A 48 -8.72 12.60 -6.35
C GLY A 48 -7.32 12.02 -6.36
N SER A 49 -6.93 11.31 -5.32
CA SER A 49 -5.63 10.63 -5.26
C SER A 49 -5.70 9.22 -5.84
N ALA A 50 -4.67 8.79 -6.57
CA ALA A 50 -4.47 7.40 -6.97
C ALA A 50 -3.61 6.72 -5.91
N GLU A 51 -4.22 5.93 -5.06
CA GLU A 51 -3.52 5.23 -3.98
C GLU A 51 -2.80 3.99 -4.49
N ASP A 52 -3.42 3.31 -5.48
CA ASP A 52 -2.83 2.17 -6.15
C ASP A 52 -2.95 2.29 -7.67
N ILE A 53 -1.96 1.71 -8.37
CA ILE A 53 -1.85 1.66 -9.84
C ILE A 53 -1.41 0.26 -10.22
N GLU A 54 -2.22 -0.41 -11.04
CA GLU A 54 -1.89 -1.71 -11.62
C GLU A 54 -1.77 -1.63 -13.14
N ILE A 55 -0.74 -2.26 -13.69
CA ILE A 55 -0.50 -2.29 -15.15
C ILE A 55 -0.78 -3.68 -15.70
N ASP A 56 -1.66 -3.75 -16.69
CA ASP A 56 -1.71 -4.87 -17.61
C ASP A 56 -0.58 -4.74 -18.63
N TYR A 57 0.54 -5.36 -18.34
CA TYR A 57 1.72 -5.35 -19.20
C TYR A 57 1.50 -6.03 -20.56
N SER A 58 0.44 -6.83 -20.70
CA SER A 58 0.15 -7.53 -21.96
C SER A 58 -0.37 -6.59 -23.06
N ASN A 59 -1.03 -5.50 -22.66
CA ASN A 59 -1.64 -4.54 -23.58
C ASN A 59 -1.26 -3.07 -23.30
N GLY A 60 -0.49 -2.79 -22.23
CA GLY A 60 -0.07 -1.45 -21.89
C GLY A 60 -1.18 -0.58 -21.34
N THR A 61 -2.06 -1.14 -20.52
CA THR A 61 -3.13 -0.42 -19.84
C THR A 61 -2.85 -0.33 -18.35
N ALA A 62 -2.88 0.88 -17.78
CA ALA A 62 -2.85 1.07 -16.34
C ALA A 62 -4.25 1.37 -15.80
N TYR A 63 -4.58 0.77 -14.64
CA TYR A 63 -5.78 1.05 -13.86
C TYR A 63 -5.39 1.71 -12.53
N LEU A 64 -6.19 2.69 -12.09
CA LEU A 64 -5.92 3.52 -10.92
C LEU A 64 -7.10 3.49 -9.95
N SER A 65 -6.84 3.29 -8.66
CA SER A 65 -7.85 3.47 -7.60
C SER A 65 -7.94 4.95 -7.20
N ILE A 66 -8.96 5.65 -7.67
CA ILE A 66 -9.08 7.11 -7.51
C ILE A 66 -10.15 7.44 -6.45
N LEU A 67 -9.76 8.26 -5.45
CA LEU A 67 -10.66 8.73 -4.39
C LEU A 67 -10.20 10.08 -3.84
N ASP A 68 -11.12 11.03 -3.59
CA ASP A 68 -10.80 12.28 -2.84
C ASP A 68 -10.52 11.95 -1.35
N ARG A 69 -9.35 11.37 -1.08
CA ARG A 69 -8.95 11.00 0.29
C ARG A 69 -8.69 12.23 1.17
N LYS A 70 -8.31 13.37 0.60
CA LYS A 70 -8.27 14.65 1.35
C LYS A 70 -9.64 15.02 1.86
N GLY A 71 -10.65 14.98 0.98
CA GLY A 71 -12.04 15.25 1.35
C GLY A 71 -12.54 14.27 2.39
N LEU A 72 -12.23 12.97 2.25
CA LEU A 72 -12.58 11.95 3.23
C LEU A 72 -11.96 12.23 4.62
N ILE A 73 -10.68 12.57 4.68
CA ILE A 73 -9.97 12.94 5.92
C ILE A 73 -10.61 14.18 6.58
N GLN A 74 -11.15 15.10 5.78
CA GLN A 74 -11.88 16.29 6.23
C GLN A 74 -13.34 16.01 6.57
N GLY A 75 -13.81 14.77 6.48
CA GLY A 75 -15.16 14.33 6.82
C GLY A 75 -16.20 14.53 5.72
N LYS A 76 -15.77 14.75 4.46
CA LYS A 76 -16.69 14.78 3.32
C LYS A 76 -17.18 13.37 2.99
N ASP A 77 -18.40 13.29 2.48
CA ASP A 77 -18.90 12.07 1.86
C ASP A 77 -18.41 12.03 0.41
N VAL A 78 -17.56 11.05 0.10
CA VAL A 78 -16.89 10.96 -1.19
C VAL A 78 -17.11 9.58 -1.80
N GLN A 79 -17.23 9.54 -3.10
CA GLN A 79 -17.24 8.33 -3.92
C GLN A 79 -16.03 8.32 -4.81
N GLY A 80 -15.42 7.15 -4.97
CA GLY A 80 -14.26 6.96 -5.81
C GLY A 80 -14.63 6.39 -7.18
N SER A 81 -13.59 6.08 -7.93
CA SER A 81 -13.71 5.50 -9.27
C SER A 81 -12.47 4.67 -9.62
N ILE A 82 -12.56 3.90 -10.68
CA ILE A 82 -11.41 3.30 -11.35
C ILE A 82 -11.08 4.15 -12.58
N GLY A 83 -9.86 4.68 -12.60
CA GLY A 83 -9.28 5.36 -13.75
C GLY A 83 -8.55 4.38 -14.66
N ARG A 84 -8.40 4.73 -15.94
CA ARG A 84 -7.63 3.99 -16.94
C ARG A 84 -6.72 4.92 -17.71
N ILE A 85 -5.51 4.44 -18.01
CA ILE A 85 -4.55 5.09 -18.91
C ILE A 85 -4.14 4.10 -19.99
N ASP A 86 -4.17 4.53 -21.26
CA ASP A 86 -3.49 3.82 -22.35
C ASP A 86 -2.02 4.28 -22.39
N LEU A 87 -1.13 3.41 -21.93
CA LEU A 87 0.30 3.72 -21.81
C LEU A 87 1.04 3.69 -23.16
N ASN A 88 0.40 3.15 -24.20
CA ASN A 88 1.00 3.08 -25.55
C ASN A 88 0.88 4.39 -26.32
N ASN A 89 -0.03 5.27 -25.92
CA ASN A 89 -0.33 6.51 -26.64
C ASN A 89 -0.12 7.76 -25.77
N MET A 90 0.83 8.60 -26.17
CA MET A 90 1.08 9.89 -25.51
C MET A 90 0.32 11.03 -26.23
N PRO A 91 -0.13 12.09 -25.54
CA PRO A 91 -0.05 12.29 -24.09
C PRO A 91 -0.98 11.33 -23.34
N TRP A 92 -0.60 10.93 -22.14
CA TRP A 92 -1.44 10.09 -21.31
C TRP A 92 -2.63 10.86 -20.75
N GLU A 93 -3.81 10.37 -21.03
CA GLU A 93 -5.07 10.89 -20.51
C GLU A 93 -5.69 9.85 -19.57
N ILE A 94 -6.35 10.33 -18.51
CA ILE A 94 -7.00 9.47 -17.53
C ILE A 94 -8.50 9.47 -17.78
N GLU A 95 -9.02 8.30 -18.15
CA GLU A 95 -10.44 8.05 -18.35
C GLU A 95 -11.03 7.38 -17.10
N SER A 96 -12.16 7.87 -16.57
CA SER A 96 -12.93 7.15 -15.56
C SER A 96 -13.70 6.03 -16.25
N VAL A 97 -13.37 4.78 -15.93
CA VAL A 97 -14.00 3.59 -16.54
C VAL A 97 -15.04 2.93 -15.63
N PHE A 98 -15.08 3.32 -14.35
CA PHE A 98 -16.12 2.92 -13.40
C PHE A 98 -16.19 3.95 -12.27
N SER A 99 -17.39 4.43 -11.94
CA SER A 99 -17.62 5.47 -10.91
C SER A 99 -18.54 4.99 -9.78
N GLY A 100 -18.63 3.66 -9.58
CA GLY A 100 -19.44 3.05 -8.53
C GLY A 100 -20.88 2.74 -8.95
N GLU A 101 -21.16 2.60 -10.24
CA GLU A 101 -22.47 2.26 -10.74
C GLU A 101 -22.96 0.94 -10.14
N GLY A 102 -24.13 0.97 -9.50
CA GLY A 102 -24.74 -0.20 -8.84
C GLY A 102 -24.21 -0.50 -7.44
N LEU A 103 -23.22 0.25 -6.93
CA LEU A 103 -22.73 0.15 -5.57
C LEU A 103 -23.17 1.37 -4.74
N ASP A 104 -23.66 1.13 -3.53
CA ASP A 104 -24.10 2.23 -2.64
C ASP A 104 -22.97 3.17 -2.22
N ASN A 105 -21.76 2.62 -2.12
CA ASN A 105 -20.54 3.36 -1.82
C ASN A 105 -19.38 2.65 -2.50
N PHE A 106 -18.62 3.38 -3.31
CA PHE A 106 -17.42 2.85 -3.93
C PHE A 106 -16.21 3.68 -3.51
N ARG A 107 -15.31 3.08 -2.74
CA ARG A 107 -14.09 3.71 -2.22
C ARG A 107 -12.92 2.78 -2.46
N PRO A 108 -12.43 2.72 -3.72
CA PRO A 108 -11.40 1.78 -4.12
C PRO A 108 -10.08 2.05 -3.38
N HIS A 109 -9.37 0.95 -3.08
CA HIS A 109 -8.05 0.94 -2.47
C HIS A 109 -7.11 0.08 -3.31
N GLY A 110 -6.54 -1.01 -2.79
CA GLY A 110 -5.68 -1.90 -3.56
C GLY A 110 -6.39 -2.49 -4.78
N LEU A 111 -5.65 -2.64 -5.87
CA LEU A 111 -6.08 -3.20 -7.16
C LEU A 111 -5.24 -4.42 -7.53
N SER A 112 -5.78 -5.31 -8.33
CA SER A 112 -5.00 -6.35 -8.99
C SER A 112 -5.65 -6.80 -10.29
N ILE A 113 -4.83 -7.23 -11.25
CA ILE A 113 -5.26 -7.70 -12.58
C ILE A 113 -4.73 -9.10 -12.83
N TYR A 114 -5.58 -9.95 -13.36
CA TYR A 114 -5.18 -11.25 -13.90
C TYR A 114 -6.07 -11.61 -15.10
N GLY A 115 -5.46 -11.80 -16.25
CA GLY A 115 -6.22 -12.07 -17.49
C GLY A 115 -7.23 -10.97 -17.81
N ASN A 116 -8.50 -11.32 -17.83
CA ASN A 116 -9.59 -10.36 -18.06
C ASN A 116 -10.34 -9.97 -16.78
N THR A 117 -9.75 -10.21 -15.63
CA THR A 117 -10.32 -9.84 -14.32
C THR A 117 -9.52 -8.74 -13.66
N LEU A 118 -10.21 -7.68 -13.24
CA LEU A 118 -9.71 -6.68 -12.30
C LEU A 118 -10.40 -6.90 -10.95
N ALA A 119 -9.67 -6.85 -9.87
CA ALA A 119 -10.23 -6.85 -8.51
C ALA A 119 -9.83 -5.56 -7.79
N ALA A 120 -10.73 -5.04 -6.96
CA ALA A 120 -10.51 -3.85 -6.14
C ALA A 120 -11.02 -4.06 -4.73
N ILE A 121 -10.25 -3.65 -3.74
CA ILE A 121 -10.76 -3.48 -2.38
C ILE A 121 -11.73 -2.31 -2.37
N ASN A 122 -12.88 -2.48 -1.72
CA ASN A 122 -13.85 -1.42 -1.52
C ASN A 122 -14.10 -1.19 -0.04
N HIS A 123 -13.74 -0.02 0.45
CA HIS A 123 -13.96 0.37 1.83
C HIS A 123 -15.38 0.90 2.04
N PRO A 124 -16.10 0.45 3.10
CA PRO A 124 -17.44 0.95 3.39
C PRO A 124 -17.39 2.41 3.86
N LYS A 125 -18.56 3.06 3.87
CA LYS A 125 -18.71 4.41 4.40
C LYS A 125 -18.30 4.51 5.88
N GLU A 126 -18.70 3.55 6.67
CA GLU A 126 -18.38 3.47 8.10
C GLU A 126 -17.54 2.22 8.38
N ARG A 127 -16.22 2.35 8.17
CA ARG A 127 -15.28 1.26 8.45
C ARG A 127 -15.42 0.76 9.90
N GLY A 128 -15.43 -0.56 10.05
CA GLY A 128 -15.61 -1.23 11.34
C GLY A 128 -17.05 -1.36 11.81
N LYS A 129 -18.02 -0.82 11.06
CA LYS A 129 -19.46 -1.06 11.25
C LYS A 129 -20.05 -1.80 10.07
N ASP A 130 -19.84 -1.28 8.86
CA ASP A 130 -20.23 -1.90 7.62
C ASP A 130 -19.15 -2.87 7.14
N PRO A 131 -19.50 -3.94 6.39
CA PRO A 131 -18.53 -4.90 5.92
C PRO A 131 -17.59 -4.29 4.86
N GLU A 132 -16.34 -4.65 4.92
CA GLU A 132 -15.38 -4.49 3.84
C GLU A 132 -15.73 -5.44 2.71
N SER A 133 -15.46 -5.06 1.44
CA SER A 133 -15.71 -5.92 0.29
C SER A 133 -14.57 -5.92 -0.72
N ILE A 134 -14.56 -6.95 -1.56
CA ILE A 134 -13.75 -6.99 -2.78
C ILE A 134 -14.71 -6.96 -3.95
N GLU A 135 -14.53 -6.00 -4.83
CA GLU A 135 -15.31 -5.88 -6.06
C GLU A 135 -14.49 -6.49 -7.21
N THR A 136 -15.09 -7.39 -7.99
CA THR A 136 -14.46 -7.91 -9.20
C THR A 136 -15.13 -7.36 -10.45
N PHE A 137 -14.34 -7.16 -11.49
CA PHE A 137 -14.78 -6.58 -12.75
C PHE A 137 -14.27 -7.43 -13.91
N ALA A 138 -15.12 -7.61 -14.90
CA ALA A 138 -14.73 -8.20 -16.19
C ALA A 138 -14.16 -7.10 -17.10
N ILE A 139 -12.94 -7.29 -17.59
CA ILE A 139 -12.28 -6.40 -18.54
C ILE A 139 -12.66 -6.82 -19.96
N SER A 140 -13.06 -5.86 -20.79
CA SER A 140 -13.39 -6.06 -22.20
C SER A 140 -12.90 -4.90 -23.06
N SER A 141 -12.99 -5.03 -24.39
CA SER A 141 -12.71 -3.94 -25.32
C SER A 141 -13.64 -2.73 -25.16
N LYS A 142 -14.75 -2.87 -24.42
CA LYS A 142 -15.71 -1.79 -24.13
C LYS A 142 -15.44 -1.08 -22.81
N GLY A 143 -14.49 -1.55 -21.99
CA GLY A 143 -14.19 -1.07 -20.65
C GLY A 143 -14.27 -2.18 -19.61
N ILE A 144 -14.60 -1.82 -18.39
CA ILE A 144 -14.79 -2.78 -17.28
C ILE A 144 -16.26 -2.80 -16.88
N GLU A 145 -16.74 -3.98 -16.52
CA GLU A 145 -18.11 -4.19 -16.00
C GLU A 145 -18.03 -4.89 -14.64
N HIS A 146 -18.75 -4.39 -13.63
CA HIS A 146 -18.82 -5.02 -12.31
C HIS A 146 -19.39 -6.43 -12.42
N ASP A 147 -18.70 -7.42 -11.86
CA ASP A 147 -19.07 -8.84 -11.89
C ASP A 147 -19.62 -9.32 -10.54
N LYS A 148 -18.83 -9.18 -9.46
CA LYS A 148 -19.18 -9.71 -8.13
C LYS A 148 -18.72 -8.81 -7.01
N THR A 149 -19.47 -8.83 -5.90
CA THR A 149 -19.06 -8.31 -4.60
C THR A 149 -18.79 -9.49 -3.67
N LEU A 150 -17.56 -9.61 -3.18
CA LEU A 150 -17.14 -10.64 -2.23
C LEU A 150 -17.10 -10.04 -0.82
N ILE A 151 -17.82 -10.64 0.12
CA ILE A 151 -17.88 -10.22 1.53
C ILE A 151 -17.55 -11.41 2.41
N SER A 152 -16.72 -11.17 3.44
CA SER A 152 -16.40 -12.19 4.44
C SER A 152 -16.04 -11.53 5.77
N PRO A 153 -16.36 -12.16 6.90
CA PRO A 153 -15.86 -11.71 8.20
C PRO A 153 -14.34 -11.81 8.35
N LEU A 154 -13.64 -12.47 7.42
CA LEU A 154 -12.18 -12.53 7.37
C LEU A 154 -11.55 -11.27 6.76
N LEU A 155 -12.34 -10.42 6.09
CA LEU A 155 -11.93 -9.11 5.60
C LEU A 155 -12.02 -8.10 6.74
N GLU A 156 -11.08 -8.16 7.69
CA GLU A 156 -11.12 -7.32 8.90
C GLU A 156 -10.66 -5.89 8.64
N SER A 157 -9.63 -5.73 7.82
CA SER A 157 -9.09 -4.45 7.37
C SER A 157 -8.25 -4.68 6.11
N PRO A 158 -8.88 -5.04 4.99
CA PRO A 158 -8.17 -5.26 3.74
C PRO A 158 -7.49 -3.98 3.28
N ASN A 159 -6.25 -4.08 2.79
CA ASN A 159 -5.47 -2.95 2.31
C ASN A 159 -5.03 -3.16 0.86
N ASP A 160 -4.50 -4.36 0.55
CA ASP A 160 -4.10 -4.71 -0.79
C ASP A 160 -4.43 -6.17 -1.10
N LEU A 161 -4.45 -6.53 -2.38
CA LEU A 161 -4.80 -7.86 -2.86
C LEU A 161 -3.99 -8.23 -4.11
N VAL A 162 -3.88 -9.53 -4.38
CA VAL A 162 -3.26 -10.02 -5.61
C VAL A 162 -4.06 -11.18 -6.19
N LEU A 163 -4.48 -11.06 -7.45
CA LEU A 163 -5.06 -12.15 -8.23
C LEU A 163 -3.96 -13.13 -8.65
N VAL A 164 -4.19 -14.41 -8.43
CA VAL A 164 -3.30 -15.51 -8.88
C VAL A 164 -3.98 -16.39 -9.92
N ALA A 165 -5.27 -16.19 -10.15
CA ALA A 165 -6.08 -16.68 -11.25
C ALA A 165 -7.29 -15.75 -11.42
N GLU A 166 -8.08 -15.90 -12.49
CA GLU A 166 -9.26 -15.03 -12.72
C GLU A 166 -10.28 -15.05 -11.58
N ASP A 167 -10.33 -16.15 -10.82
CA ASP A 167 -11.26 -16.38 -9.71
C ASP A 167 -10.56 -16.67 -8.37
N LYS A 168 -9.22 -16.50 -8.27
CA LYS A 168 -8.46 -16.76 -7.02
C LYS A 168 -7.57 -15.60 -6.67
N LEU A 169 -7.62 -15.19 -5.41
CA LEU A 169 -6.83 -14.07 -4.95
C LEU A 169 -6.41 -14.20 -3.48
N TYR A 170 -5.30 -13.54 -3.15
CA TYR A 170 -4.88 -13.29 -1.78
C TYR A 170 -5.21 -11.85 -1.39
N ILE A 171 -5.67 -11.64 -0.16
CA ILE A 171 -6.03 -10.33 0.39
C ILE A 171 -5.24 -10.10 1.68
N GLY A 172 -4.52 -9.00 1.77
CA GLY A 172 -3.80 -8.56 2.96
C GLY A 172 -4.68 -7.72 3.87
N ASN A 173 -4.83 -8.14 5.13
CA ASN A 173 -5.37 -7.27 6.15
C ASN A 173 -4.22 -6.50 6.82
N ASP A 174 -4.31 -5.18 6.96
CA ASP A 174 -3.29 -4.36 7.60
C ASP A 174 -3.32 -4.45 9.13
N ASN A 175 -4.46 -4.85 9.71
CA ASN A 175 -4.61 -5.15 11.14
C ASN A 175 -5.70 -6.20 11.37
N MET A 176 -5.81 -6.73 12.60
CA MET A 176 -6.87 -7.67 12.97
C MET A 176 -8.01 -7.02 13.79
N PHE A 177 -7.97 -5.71 13.91
CA PHE A 177 -8.96 -4.97 14.68
C PHE A 177 -9.64 -4.03 13.72
N ASN A 178 -10.76 -4.27 13.19
CA ASN A 178 -11.54 -3.27 12.44
C ASN A 178 -11.06 -1.84 12.70
N SER A 179 -11.30 -0.88 11.90
CA SER A 179 -10.82 0.51 12.00
C SER A 179 -10.94 1.19 13.41
N ASN A 180 -11.54 0.53 14.40
CA ASN A 180 -11.76 1.01 15.79
C ASN A 180 -10.68 0.54 16.77
N ILE A 181 -9.40 0.62 16.41
CA ILE A 181 -8.32 0.27 17.33
C ILE A 181 -8.14 1.31 18.44
N ASN A 182 -7.96 0.85 19.67
CA ASN A 182 -7.67 1.71 20.81
C ASN A 182 -6.21 2.19 20.84
N SER A 183 -5.89 3.13 21.72
CA SER A 183 -4.53 3.72 21.79
C SER A 183 -3.43 2.69 22.11
N PHE A 184 -3.76 1.64 22.89
CA PHE A 184 -2.78 0.59 23.23
C PHE A 184 -2.49 -0.30 22.01
N GLU A 185 -3.51 -0.65 21.24
CA GLU A 185 -3.38 -1.40 19.98
C GLU A 185 -2.59 -0.61 18.94
N LYS A 186 -2.83 0.71 18.81
CA LYS A 186 -2.02 1.60 17.96
C LYS A 186 -0.54 1.57 18.32
N ILE A 187 -0.21 1.61 19.62
CA ILE A 187 1.18 1.49 20.09
C ILE A 187 1.74 0.11 19.73
N GLN A 188 0.98 -0.96 19.91
CA GLN A 188 1.43 -2.30 19.57
C GLN A 188 1.68 -2.48 18.06
N GLN A 189 0.83 -1.91 17.20
CA GLN A 189 1.06 -1.86 15.76
C GLN A 189 2.38 -1.12 15.45
N GLN A 190 2.58 0.08 16.00
CA GLN A 190 3.81 0.85 15.79
C GLN A 190 5.06 0.11 16.31
N LEU A 191 4.92 -0.78 17.27
CA LEU A 191 5.98 -1.67 17.71
C LEU A 191 6.21 -2.88 16.78
N GLY A 192 5.46 -2.98 15.66
CA GLY A 192 5.58 -4.06 14.68
C GLY A 192 5.05 -5.40 15.19
N ARG A 193 4.05 -5.38 16.09
CA ARG A 193 3.40 -6.61 16.56
C ARG A 193 2.68 -7.31 15.40
N PRO A 194 2.84 -8.64 15.26
CA PRO A 194 2.37 -9.38 14.11
C PRO A 194 0.89 -9.80 14.26
N TYR A 195 -0.02 -8.86 14.09
CA TYR A 195 -1.47 -9.10 14.21
C TYR A 195 -2.19 -9.22 12.86
N SER A 196 -1.51 -8.97 11.74
CA SER A 196 -2.09 -9.03 10.40
C SER A 196 -2.19 -10.46 9.86
N THR A 197 -3.11 -10.63 8.92
CA THR A 197 -3.37 -11.89 8.21
C THR A 197 -3.36 -11.68 6.71
N ILE A 198 -3.16 -12.77 5.95
CA ILE A 198 -3.49 -12.87 4.54
C ILE A 198 -4.63 -13.87 4.41
N VAL A 199 -5.68 -13.49 3.70
CA VAL A 199 -6.84 -14.31 3.37
C VAL A 199 -6.67 -14.84 1.96
N PHE A 200 -7.12 -16.06 1.69
CA PHE A 200 -7.20 -16.66 0.35
C PHE A 200 -8.66 -16.88 -0.02
N TYR A 201 -9.04 -16.44 -1.20
CA TYR A 201 -10.30 -16.77 -1.86
C TYR A 201 -10.02 -17.78 -2.96
N ASP A 202 -10.68 -18.94 -2.93
CA ASP A 202 -10.41 -20.07 -3.83
C ASP A 202 -11.36 -20.13 -5.05
N GLY A 203 -12.20 -19.10 -5.21
CA GLY A 203 -13.27 -19.03 -6.20
C GLY A 203 -14.66 -19.30 -5.63
N ALA A 204 -14.75 -19.79 -4.39
CA ALA A 204 -16.00 -20.08 -3.68
C ALA A 204 -15.97 -19.55 -2.24
N ASP A 205 -14.98 -19.93 -1.47
CA ASP A 205 -14.88 -19.63 -0.05
C ASP A 205 -13.59 -18.85 0.30
N MET A 206 -13.63 -18.12 1.41
CA MET A 206 -12.45 -17.45 1.97
C MET A 206 -11.88 -18.21 3.17
N SER A 207 -10.56 -18.30 3.23
CA SER A 207 -9.84 -18.93 4.34
C SER A 207 -8.57 -18.14 4.70
N ILE A 208 -8.04 -18.34 5.92
CA ILE A 208 -6.78 -17.71 6.32
C ILE A 208 -5.61 -18.44 5.66
N ALA A 209 -4.87 -17.75 4.80
CA ALA A 209 -3.65 -18.25 4.16
C ALA A 209 -2.39 -18.08 5.02
N ALA A 210 -2.25 -16.94 5.71
CA ALA A 210 -1.13 -16.69 6.63
C ALA A 210 -1.58 -15.82 7.82
N LYS A 211 -0.88 -15.98 8.96
CA LYS A 211 -1.09 -15.19 10.20
C LYS A 211 0.24 -14.65 10.71
N ASN A 212 0.16 -13.80 11.72
CA ASN A 212 1.34 -13.25 12.39
C ASN A 212 2.25 -12.47 11.43
N LEU A 213 1.66 -11.53 10.71
CA LEU A 213 2.32 -10.55 9.85
C LEU A 213 2.18 -9.15 10.47
N ALA A 214 3.05 -8.22 10.10
CA ALA A 214 3.13 -6.91 10.74
C ALA A 214 2.59 -5.81 9.82
N SER A 215 1.27 -5.68 9.72
CA SER A 215 0.57 -4.71 8.85
C SER A 215 0.82 -4.99 7.36
N VAL A 216 0.01 -5.86 6.76
CA VAL A 216 0.12 -6.18 5.33
C VAL A 216 -0.58 -5.09 4.51
N SER A 217 0.20 -4.26 3.80
CA SER A 217 -0.30 -3.13 3.02
C SER A 217 0.02 -3.21 1.53
N GLY A 218 0.78 -4.21 1.11
CA GLY A 218 1.08 -4.45 -0.30
C GLY A 218 1.20 -5.94 -0.55
N LEU A 219 0.65 -6.42 -1.64
CA LEU A 219 0.73 -7.81 -2.10
C LEU A 219 1.01 -7.86 -3.60
N ASN A 220 1.94 -8.71 -4.00
CA ASN A 220 2.09 -9.04 -5.42
C ASN A 220 2.67 -10.45 -5.57
N VAL A 221 2.66 -11.00 -6.79
CA VAL A 221 3.15 -12.32 -7.12
C VAL A 221 4.27 -12.26 -8.14
N THR A 222 5.38 -12.97 -7.88
CA THR A 222 6.49 -13.10 -8.83
C THR A 222 6.14 -14.10 -9.93
N GLU A 223 6.85 -14.04 -11.07
CA GLU A 223 6.71 -15.03 -12.14
C GLU A 223 6.98 -16.48 -11.67
N GLU A 224 7.83 -16.65 -10.63
CA GLU A 224 8.10 -17.94 -10.02
C GLU A 224 6.99 -18.41 -9.04
N GLY A 225 5.94 -17.58 -8.84
CA GLY A 225 4.79 -17.87 -7.99
C GLY A 225 5.00 -17.60 -6.49
N TYR A 226 6.04 -16.85 -6.10
CA TYR A 226 6.17 -16.37 -4.71
C TYR A 226 5.26 -15.18 -4.49
N ILE A 227 4.53 -15.17 -3.36
CA ILE A 227 3.81 -13.98 -2.89
C ILE A 227 4.78 -13.10 -2.12
N ILE A 228 4.87 -11.84 -2.52
CA ILE A 228 5.61 -10.81 -1.80
C ILE A 228 4.61 -9.94 -1.05
N ALA A 229 4.79 -9.80 0.26
CA ALA A 229 3.90 -9.04 1.12
C ALA A 229 4.64 -7.93 1.85
N SER A 230 4.23 -6.68 1.71
CA SER A 230 4.69 -5.56 2.52
C SER A 230 4.27 -5.76 3.97
N GLU A 231 5.24 -5.79 4.89
CA GLU A 231 5.01 -5.73 6.33
C GLU A 231 5.40 -4.33 6.82
N THR A 232 4.50 -3.35 6.63
CA THR A 232 4.73 -1.90 6.81
C THR A 232 5.33 -1.58 8.17
N ASN A 233 4.76 -2.10 9.24
CA ASN A 233 5.22 -1.83 10.61
C ASN A 233 6.49 -2.59 11.00
N ALA A 234 6.96 -3.51 10.14
CA ALA A 234 8.22 -4.23 10.33
C ALA A 234 9.31 -3.78 9.35
N LYS A 235 9.05 -2.81 8.47
CA LYS A 235 9.98 -2.29 7.46
C LYS A 235 10.62 -3.40 6.64
N ARG A 236 9.80 -4.28 6.10
CA ARG A 236 10.29 -5.40 5.28
C ARG A 236 9.21 -5.88 4.32
N MET A 237 9.63 -6.57 3.27
CA MET A 237 8.76 -7.40 2.45
C MET A 237 8.94 -8.87 2.85
N ARG A 238 7.85 -9.59 3.07
CA ARG A 238 7.84 -11.01 3.36
C ARG A 238 7.82 -11.81 2.06
N VAL A 239 8.68 -12.83 1.95
CA VAL A 239 8.65 -13.80 0.85
C VAL A 239 7.88 -15.02 1.32
N LEU A 240 6.85 -15.39 0.57
CA LEU A 240 5.91 -16.46 0.90
C LEU A 240 5.78 -17.42 -0.28
N LYS A 241 5.73 -18.71 0.01
CA LYS A 241 5.50 -19.76 -0.99
C LYS A 241 4.04 -20.21 -0.93
N GLN A 242 3.40 -20.27 -2.09
CA GLN A 242 2.06 -20.84 -2.21
C GLN A 242 2.09 -22.36 -2.04
N LEU A 243 1.12 -22.88 -1.28
CA LEU A 243 0.88 -24.33 -1.10
C LEU A 243 -0.42 -24.72 -1.83
N ASP A 244 -0.58 -26.02 -2.11
CA ASP A 244 -1.71 -26.53 -2.90
C ASP A 244 -3.08 -26.25 -2.28
N ASP A 245 -3.14 -26.08 -0.95
CA ASP A 245 -4.36 -25.75 -0.20
C ASP A 245 -4.63 -24.24 -0.07
N GLY A 246 -3.89 -23.40 -0.80
CA GLY A 246 -3.97 -21.95 -0.76
C GLY A 246 -3.30 -21.30 0.45
N LYS A 247 -2.71 -22.08 1.36
CA LYS A 247 -1.90 -21.55 2.45
C LYS A 247 -0.57 -21.01 1.96
N LEU A 248 0.02 -20.12 2.77
CA LEU A 248 1.30 -19.50 2.48
C LEU A 248 2.35 -19.90 3.52
N GLU A 249 3.44 -20.49 3.05
CA GLU A 249 4.62 -20.79 3.85
C GLU A 249 5.58 -19.59 3.87
N LYS A 250 5.98 -19.14 5.05
CA LYS A 250 6.95 -18.04 5.20
C LYS A 250 8.38 -18.55 4.95
N LEU A 251 9.02 -18.09 3.90
CA LEU A 251 10.39 -18.47 3.56
C LEU A 251 11.42 -17.51 4.17
N GLY A 252 11.19 -16.20 4.02
CA GLY A 252 12.13 -15.18 4.48
C GLY A 252 11.58 -13.77 4.39
N ALA A 253 12.49 -12.78 4.40
CA ALA A 253 12.11 -11.39 4.26
C ALA A 253 13.24 -10.53 3.68
N ILE A 254 12.86 -9.48 2.95
CA ILE A 254 13.71 -8.43 2.43
C ILE A 254 13.57 -7.22 3.35
N SER A 255 14.63 -6.85 4.07
CA SER A 255 14.61 -5.66 4.94
C SER A 255 14.66 -4.37 4.13
N LEU A 256 13.94 -3.34 4.57
CA LEU A 256 13.85 -2.01 3.96
C LEU A 256 14.19 -0.92 4.99
N ASP A 257 14.57 0.25 4.50
CA ASP A 257 14.86 1.40 5.39
C ASP A 257 13.59 2.16 5.76
N GLY A 258 12.62 2.28 4.82
CA GLY A 258 11.30 2.85 5.04
C GLY A 258 10.23 1.80 5.30
N SER A 259 9.04 2.23 5.67
CA SER A 259 7.88 1.37 5.83
C SER A 259 7.25 1.10 4.46
N PRO A 260 7.28 -0.15 3.93
CA PRO A 260 6.75 -0.45 2.61
C PRO A 260 5.23 -0.31 2.56
N ASP A 261 4.75 0.05 1.38
CA ASP A 261 3.34 0.14 1.00
C ASP A 261 3.10 -0.75 -0.24
N ASN A 262 2.37 -0.30 -1.27
CA ASN A 262 2.08 -1.10 -2.45
C ASN A 262 3.34 -1.53 -3.20
N ILE A 263 3.24 -2.69 -3.84
CA ILE A 263 4.31 -3.37 -4.57
C ILE A 263 3.85 -3.58 -6.00
N SER A 264 4.66 -3.19 -6.98
CA SER A 264 4.49 -3.64 -8.36
C SER A 264 5.63 -4.58 -8.77
N ILE A 265 5.34 -5.55 -9.63
CA ILE A 265 6.32 -6.52 -10.12
C ILE A 265 6.24 -6.60 -11.65
N SER A 266 7.40 -6.52 -12.29
CA SER A 266 7.56 -6.74 -13.73
C SER A 266 8.82 -7.57 -13.99
N GLY A 267 8.67 -8.79 -14.43
CA GLY A 267 9.76 -9.76 -14.52
C GLY A 267 10.38 -10.03 -13.16
N ASP A 268 11.71 -9.89 -13.05
CA ASP A 268 12.47 -10.04 -11.81
C ASP A 268 12.55 -8.73 -10.98
N LYS A 269 11.96 -7.63 -11.47
CA LYS A 269 12.01 -6.34 -10.81
C LYS A 269 10.78 -6.12 -9.92
N ILE A 270 11.04 -5.85 -8.65
CA ILE A 270 10.06 -5.37 -7.69
C ILE A 270 10.25 -3.86 -7.54
N VAL A 271 9.17 -3.09 -7.66
CA VAL A 271 9.12 -1.67 -7.31
C VAL A 271 8.23 -1.52 -6.09
N VAL A 272 8.73 -0.87 -5.05
CA VAL A 272 8.01 -0.70 -3.78
C VAL A 272 8.00 0.77 -3.37
N ALA A 273 6.80 1.27 -3.08
CA ALA A 273 6.66 2.55 -2.41
C ALA A 273 6.95 2.38 -0.91
N GLN A 274 7.52 3.40 -0.30
CA GLN A 274 7.86 3.37 1.12
C GLN A 274 7.54 4.71 1.78
N VAL A 275 6.91 4.65 2.93
CA VAL A 275 6.83 5.80 3.85
C VAL A 275 8.24 6.04 4.40
N ALA A 276 8.89 7.09 3.93
CA ALA A 276 10.27 7.42 4.32
C ALA A 276 10.37 8.01 5.74
N SER A 277 9.26 8.57 6.27
CA SER A 277 9.18 9.08 7.64
C SER A 277 7.76 8.97 8.17
N VAL A 278 7.53 8.03 9.09
CA VAL A 278 6.21 7.82 9.72
C VAL A 278 5.77 9.06 10.51
N SER A 279 6.70 9.76 11.19
CA SER A 279 6.37 10.99 11.90
C SER A 279 5.91 12.11 10.99
N SER A 280 6.48 12.22 9.78
CA SER A 280 6.06 13.20 8.78
C SER A 280 4.69 12.84 8.20
N LEU A 281 4.42 11.56 7.93
CA LEU A 281 3.11 11.06 7.51
C LEU A 281 2.01 11.41 8.52
N ILE A 282 2.26 11.16 9.81
CA ILE A 282 1.32 11.51 10.88
C ILE A 282 1.05 13.02 10.90
N GLN A 283 2.11 13.85 10.78
CA GLN A 283 1.97 15.32 10.73
C GLN A 283 1.19 15.78 9.49
N HIS A 284 1.40 15.11 8.35
CA HIS A 284 0.66 15.36 7.12
C HIS A 284 -0.86 15.14 7.34
N PHE A 285 -1.26 13.97 7.83
CA PHE A 285 -2.68 13.68 8.10
C PHE A 285 -3.30 14.64 9.13
N ILE A 286 -2.57 14.98 10.20
CA ILE A 286 -3.05 15.97 11.19
C ILE A 286 -3.23 17.35 10.54
N SER A 287 -2.35 17.76 9.62
CA SER A 287 -2.48 19.03 8.92
C SER A 287 -3.72 19.05 8.01
N LEU A 288 -3.95 17.99 7.24
CA LEU A 288 -5.13 17.86 6.39
C LEU A 288 -6.45 17.93 7.17
N GLN A 289 -6.53 17.26 8.33
CA GLN A 289 -7.70 17.36 9.23
C GLN A 289 -8.00 18.79 9.70
N LYS A 290 -6.97 19.64 9.76
CA LYS A 290 -7.08 21.05 10.15
C LYS A 290 -7.34 21.99 8.95
N GLY A 291 -7.42 21.44 7.75
CA GLY A 291 -7.54 22.23 6.52
C GLY A 291 -6.23 22.90 6.10
N ASP A 292 -5.09 22.41 6.58
CA ASP A 292 -3.75 22.85 6.22
C ASP A 292 -3.03 21.75 5.41
N TYR A 293 -1.88 22.06 4.81
CA TYR A 293 -1.10 21.09 4.04
C TYR A 293 0.37 21.11 4.45
N LYS A 294 0.82 20.04 5.08
CA LYS A 294 2.23 19.81 5.37
C LYS A 294 2.71 18.59 4.58
N PRO A 295 3.68 18.72 3.66
CA PRO A 295 4.11 17.59 2.84
C PRO A 295 4.73 16.47 3.69
N SER A 296 4.66 15.24 3.20
CA SER A 296 5.33 14.07 3.75
C SER A 296 6.26 13.46 2.71
N PRO A 297 7.49 13.07 3.09
CA PRO A 297 8.44 12.50 2.16
C PRO A 297 7.91 11.26 1.43
N SER A 298 8.28 11.14 0.16
CA SER A 298 7.93 10.04 -0.75
C SER A 298 9.17 9.29 -1.18
N LYS A 299 9.13 7.96 -1.15
CA LYS A 299 10.24 7.09 -1.58
C LYS A 299 9.73 5.94 -2.43
N ILE A 300 10.36 5.76 -3.61
CA ILE A 300 10.19 4.58 -4.47
C ILE A 300 11.55 3.91 -4.63
N GLU A 301 11.59 2.61 -4.39
CA GLU A 301 12.80 1.78 -4.52
C GLU A 301 12.51 0.61 -5.46
N SER A 302 13.46 0.30 -6.35
CA SER A 302 13.44 -0.93 -7.13
C SER A 302 14.42 -1.95 -6.57
N LEU A 303 14.03 -3.22 -6.65
CA LEU A 303 14.84 -4.37 -6.24
C LEU A 303 14.79 -5.41 -7.35
N VAL A 304 15.91 -6.05 -7.64
CA VAL A 304 15.94 -7.23 -8.50
C VAL A 304 15.84 -8.45 -7.60
N PHE A 305 14.71 -9.15 -7.72
CA PHE A 305 14.41 -10.35 -6.92
C PHE A 305 15.21 -11.56 -7.44
N GLU A 306 15.67 -12.38 -6.52
CA GLU A 306 16.41 -13.61 -6.84
C GLU A 306 16.18 -14.64 -5.72
N SER A 307 15.36 -15.65 -6.01
CA SER A 307 14.83 -16.59 -5.00
C SER A 307 15.89 -17.46 -4.32
N ASP A 308 17.06 -17.67 -4.95
CA ASP A 308 18.17 -18.47 -4.43
C ASP A 308 19.12 -17.67 -3.53
N LYS A 309 19.01 -16.35 -3.47
CA LYS A 309 19.81 -15.51 -2.57
C LYS A 309 19.29 -15.56 -1.13
N SER A 310 20.18 -15.53 -0.19
CA SER A 310 19.84 -15.55 1.25
C SER A 310 19.01 -14.33 1.70
N ASN A 311 19.10 -13.22 0.98
CA ASN A 311 18.35 -12.00 1.21
C ASN A 311 17.34 -11.67 0.08
N TYR A 312 17.17 -12.58 -0.89
CA TYR A 312 16.25 -12.47 -2.03
C TYR A 312 16.49 -11.26 -2.96
N VAL A 313 17.62 -10.59 -2.86
CA VAL A 313 17.91 -9.37 -3.63
C VAL A 313 19.29 -9.43 -4.25
N ARG A 314 19.35 -9.20 -5.58
CA ARG A 314 20.59 -9.06 -6.33
C ARG A 314 21.03 -7.60 -6.45
N LYS A 315 20.09 -6.68 -6.66
CA LYS A 315 20.37 -5.24 -6.87
C LYS A 315 19.27 -4.42 -6.17
N ARG A 316 19.64 -3.23 -5.70
CA ARG A 316 18.73 -2.22 -5.17
C ARG A 316 19.01 -0.87 -5.78
N GLU A 317 17.95 -0.08 -5.98
CA GLU A 317 18.08 1.28 -6.50
C GLU A 317 16.96 2.17 -5.98
N ILE A 318 17.28 3.33 -5.41
CA ILE A 318 16.31 4.38 -5.14
C ILE A 318 15.98 5.04 -6.47
N MET A 319 14.75 4.86 -6.95
CA MET A 319 14.25 5.46 -8.18
C MET A 319 13.75 6.89 -7.94
N PHE A 320 13.16 7.14 -6.78
CA PHE A 320 12.64 8.45 -6.39
C PHE A 320 12.69 8.60 -4.87
N LEU A 321 13.19 9.74 -4.39
CA LEU A 321 13.17 10.14 -2.99
C LEU A 321 13.06 11.67 -2.92
N SER A 322 11.97 12.18 -2.33
CA SER A 322 11.71 13.61 -2.18
C SER A 322 11.21 13.96 -0.80
N LEU A 323 11.25 15.25 -0.47
CA LEU A 323 10.67 15.80 0.76
C LEU A 323 9.13 15.88 0.72
N GLY A 324 8.52 15.53 -0.42
CA GLY A 324 7.08 15.48 -0.62
C GLY A 324 6.48 16.75 -1.23
N GLU A 325 7.32 17.68 -1.69
CA GLU A 325 6.85 18.92 -2.36
C GLU A 325 6.33 18.63 -3.76
N ASP A 326 6.96 17.70 -4.49
CA ASP A 326 6.55 17.31 -5.84
C ASP A 326 5.34 16.38 -5.79
N ILE A 327 5.43 15.32 -5.00
CA ILE A 327 4.36 14.39 -4.66
C ILE A 327 4.55 13.93 -3.21
N SER A 328 3.50 14.06 -2.41
CA SER A 328 3.48 13.69 -1.00
C SER A 328 2.88 12.32 -0.81
N THR A 329 3.32 11.61 0.22
CA THR A 329 2.72 10.31 0.62
C THR A 329 2.61 9.31 -0.54
N ALA A 330 3.68 9.14 -1.33
CA ALA A 330 3.69 8.12 -2.38
C ALA A 330 3.36 6.75 -1.79
N SER A 331 2.33 6.10 -2.33
CA SER A 331 1.82 4.79 -1.90
C SER A 331 2.11 3.69 -2.91
N VAL A 332 2.32 4.04 -4.16
CA VAL A 332 2.61 3.10 -5.24
C VAL A 332 3.63 3.69 -6.22
N GLY A 333 4.45 2.83 -6.79
CA GLY A 333 5.30 3.15 -7.92
C GLY A 333 5.27 2.01 -8.92
N VAL A 334 4.97 2.32 -10.19
CA VAL A 334 4.95 1.33 -11.27
C VAL A 334 5.87 1.78 -12.39
N GLN A 335 6.56 0.84 -13.03
CA GLN A 335 7.43 1.15 -14.15
C GLN A 335 6.80 0.67 -15.45
N TRP A 336 6.73 1.56 -16.44
CA TRP A 336 6.41 1.26 -17.82
C TRP A 336 7.52 1.78 -18.73
N ASP A 337 8.21 0.87 -19.41
CA ASP A 337 9.42 1.18 -20.19
C ASP A 337 10.44 1.98 -19.36
N ASP A 338 10.77 3.18 -19.82
CA ASP A 338 11.69 4.13 -19.20
C ASP A 338 10.98 5.17 -18.31
N LYS A 339 9.73 4.94 -17.94
CA LYS A 339 8.93 5.83 -17.10
C LYS A 339 8.56 5.18 -15.77
N LEU A 340 8.59 6.01 -14.73
CA LEU A 340 8.10 5.67 -13.41
C LEU A 340 6.83 6.49 -13.16
N LEU A 341 5.69 5.81 -12.97
CA LEU A 341 4.46 6.41 -12.50
C LEU A 341 4.39 6.26 -10.99
N ILE A 342 4.09 7.35 -10.29
CA ILE A 342 4.00 7.38 -8.83
C ILE A 342 2.59 7.84 -8.45
N GLY A 343 1.88 7.01 -7.69
CA GLY A 343 0.61 7.35 -7.05
C GLY A 343 0.81 7.83 -5.61
N SER A 344 -0.25 8.37 -5.04
CA SER A 344 -0.22 8.98 -3.70
C SER A 344 -1.48 8.65 -2.91
N ILE A 345 -1.34 8.56 -1.58
CA ILE A 345 -2.48 8.46 -0.68
C ILE A 345 -3.36 9.70 -0.77
N THR A 346 -2.78 10.89 -0.92
CA THR A 346 -3.53 12.14 -0.72
C THR A 346 -3.41 13.18 -1.83
N ASP A 347 -2.39 13.12 -2.68
CA ASP A 347 -2.21 14.13 -3.73
C ASP A 347 -3.10 13.83 -4.94
N ASP A 348 -3.80 14.85 -5.44
CA ASP A 348 -4.76 14.78 -6.54
C ASP A 348 -4.04 14.76 -7.89
N LYS A 349 -3.05 13.89 -8.02
CA LYS A 349 -2.24 13.70 -9.24
C LYS A 349 -1.50 12.37 -9.18
N ILE A 350 -1.07 11.90 -10.33
CA ILE A 350 0.08 10.99 -10.44
C ILE A 350 1.30 11.79 -10.88
N TYR A 351 2.49 11.31 -10.50
CA TYR A 351 3.75 11.96 -10.87
C TYR A 351 4.54 11.01 -11.77
N VAL A 352 4.85 11.47 -12.97
CA VAL A 352 5.50 10.64 -14.00
C VAL A 352 6.92 11.14 -14.20
N CYS A 353 7.88 10.26 -13.98
CA CYS A 353 9.29 10.58 -14.09
C CYS A 353 9.95 9.77 -15.21
N GLN A 354 10.79 10.43 -16.01
CA GLN A 354 11.64 9.79 -17.00
C GLN A 354 12.84 9.16 -16.28
N LEU A 355 12.96 7.85 -16.34
CA LEU A 355 14.13 7.14 -15.83
C LEU A 355 15.31 7.35 -16.79
N GLY A 356 16.49 7.61 -16.25
CA GLY A 356 17.71 7.69 -17.05
C GLY A 356 18.09 6.33 -17.63
N GLU A 357 18.84 6.33 -18.77
CA GLU A 357 19.47 5.15 -19.34
C GLU A 357 20.50 4.52 -18.38
#